data_0bea7754b1373f7dd9cf0dd703f72e69
#
_entry.id   0bea7754b1373f7dd9cf0dd703f72e69
#
_cell.length_a   1.000
_cell.length_b   1.000
_cell.length_c   1.000
_cell.angle_alpha   90.00
_cell.angle_beta   90.00
_cell.angle_gamma   90.00
#
_symmetry.space_group_name_H-M   'P 1'
#
loop_
_entity.id
_entity.type
_entity.pdbx_description
1 polymer ?
#
loop_
_entity_poly.entity_id
_entity_poly.type
_entity_poly.pdbx_seq_one_letter_code
_entity_poly.pdbx_strand_id
1 'polypeptide(L)'
;MYIRKKILFIFILLFSFTVFTQDIEEIIVKGEYREKSIIEEDSSILIIQSDKIKSQAIKHFQQLSYLVPNLNYAASDSRARYFQIRGIGERSGYQGTPNSSVGFLIDDIDYSGQGGIATLFDVDQVEVFRGPQGSRTGANALAGLIYIKTKDPTDKFEGTSELTFGDYGTQNIGVAFGGPLNNEKMKYRLVMRTDYADGFRKNIYLNKSDTSKKDELTLRYKLDWEIDETTNINFLVSKVDMDDPADIWTIDGSLNTLSDRPGMDSQITDSIGIKIKKNFNNFDLQSLTSSTKTDVVFSYDADWGNSDSHFPYTYDYFSETLRKRDTFSQEIRFLSKNKDFSQSNPLEWVFGFDFSELDESNLTKDDGVYGDPSDPFGPYVSESSISRNYKSENLSLFGNIDYFLTNKTKLAFGLRLENWDSKYKDSNNESFSPSDNMSGGKISLVKKTNNDSNIYFSIARGYKQGGFNLGLDATDNLVRQSLIYDPEYLTNYEFGISLSLIHI
;
A
#
# COMPACT_ATOMS: atom_id res chain seq x y z
N MET A 1 -0.48 -3.09 69.34
CA MET A 1 -0.68 -3.67 67.95
C MET A 1 -1.93 -3.16 67.22
N TYR A 2 -2.91 -2.60 67.96
CA TYR A 2 -4.17 -2.10 67.36
C TYR A 2 -4.09 -0.69 66.75
N ILE A 3 -3.20 0.17 67.17
CA ILE A 3 -3.06 1.56 66.72
C ILE A 3 -2.34 1.61 65.33
N ARG A 4 -1.39 0.72 65.09
CA ARG A 4 -0.68 0.67 63.78
C ARG A 4 -1.56 0.23 62.61
N LYS A 5 -2.59 -0.59 62.83
CA LYS A 5 -3.53 -1.01 61.77
C LYS A 5 -4.51 0.09 61.41
N LYS A 6 -4.88 0.98 62.31
CA LYS A 6 -5.79 2.12 62.01
C LYS A 6 -5.08 3.23 61.21
N ILE A 7 -3.79 3.45 61.45
CA ILE A 7 -3.01 4.46 60.72
C ILE A 7 -2.76 3.98 59.28
N LEU A 8 -2.56 2.68 59.07
CA LEU A 8 -2.40 2.14 57.71
C LEU A 8 -3.70 2.24 56.87
N PHE A 9 -4.87 2.10 57.54
CA PHE A 9 -6.17 2.22 56.87
C PHE A 9 -6.55 3.66 56.54
N ILE A 10 -6.10 4.65 57.31
CA ILE A 10 -6.30 6.09 57.07
C ILE A 10 -5.37 6.57 55.96
N PHE A 11 -4.16 5.98 55.83
CA PHE A 11 -3.24 6.32 54.72
C PHE A 11 -3.70 5.78 53.34
N ILE A 12 -4.47 4.68 53.30
CA ILE A 12 -5.05 4.12 52.09
C ILE A 12 -6.27 4.94 51.62
N LEU A 13 -6.98 5.63 52.55
CA LEU A 13 -8.13 6.47 52.23
C LEU A 13 -7.78 7.89 51.76
N LEU A 14 -6.51 8.32 51.88
CA LEU A 14 -6.03 9.62 51.41
C LEU A 14 -5.37 9.62 50.02
N PHE A 15 -5.16 8.43 49.46
CA PHE A 15 -4.87 8.33 48.02
C PHE A 15 -6.20 8.33 47.26
N SER A 16 -6.77 9.53 47.09
CA SER A 16 -7.72 9.79 45.99
C SER A 16 -6.95 9.54 44.71
N PHE A 17 -7.14 8.36 44.08
CA PHE A 17 -6.80 8.20 42.70
C PHE A 17 -7.63 9.21 41.94
N THR A 18 -7.02 10.30 41.51
CA THR A 18 -7.53 11.05 40.36
C THR A 18 -7.48 10.05 39.22
N VAL A 19 -8.61 9.42 38.94
CA VAL A 19 -8.84 8.76 37.66
C VAL A 19 -8.73 9.90 36.64
N PHE A 20 -7.56 10.03 36.01
CA PHE A 20 -7.48 10.76 34.75
C PHE A 20 -8.40 9.98 33.83
N THR A 21 -9.58 10.48 33.59
CA THR A 21 -10.36 10.13 32.41
C THR A 21 -9.47 10.58 31.25
N GLN A 22 -8.72 9.65 30.69
CA GLN A 22 -8.10 9.84 29.41
C GLN A 22 -9.29 9.99 28.46
N ASP A 23 -9.48 11.17 27.87
CA ASP A 23 -10.40 11.32 26.76
C ASP A 23 -9.95 10.33 25.71
N ILE A 24 -10.73 9.27 25.53
CA ILE A 24 -10.41 8.23 24.59
C ILE A 24 -10.81 8.79 23.24
N GLU A 25 -9.80 9.12 22.42
CA GLU A 25 -10.01 9.62 21.06
C GLU A 25 -10.83 8.60 20.26
N GLU A 26 -11.91 9.07 19.67
CA GLU A 26 -12.70 8.30 18.73
C GLU A 26 -11.83 7.90 17.53
N ILE A 27 -11.85 6.62 17.15
CA ILE A 27 -11.08 6.13 15.99
C ILE A 27 -11.83 6.52 14.71
N ILE A 28 -11.17 7.35 13.90
CA ILE A 28 -11.71 7.87 12.64
C ILE A 28 -11.12 7.11 11.46
N VAL A 29 -11.98 6.65 10.56
CA VAL A 29 -11.62 6.08 9.25
C VAL A 29 -11.32 7.24 8.30
N LYS A 30 -10.13 7.26 7.71
CA LYS A 30 -9.62 8.33 6.82
C LYS A 30 -9.51 7.90 5.36
N GLY A 31 -9.46 6.59 5.10
CA GLY A 31 -9.37 6.01 3.75
C GLY A 31 -10.67 6.04 2.96
N GLU A 32 -11.77 6.48 3.53
CA GLU A 32 -13.05 6.69 2.86
C GLU A 32 -13.17 8.08 2.20
N TYR A 33 -14.20 8.28 1.39
CA TYR A 33 -14.47 9.59 0.77
C TYR A 33 -14.73 10.70 1.80
N ARG A 34 -15.31 10.32 2.94
CA ARG A 34 -15.52 11.16 4.13
C ARG A 34 -14.89 10.48 5.32
N GLU A 35 -14.27 11.27 6.16
CA GLU A 35 -13.86 10.78 7.48
C GLU A 35 -15.12 10.44 8.29
N LYS A 36 -15.14 9.27 8.89
CA LYS A 36 -16.26 8.79 9.72
C LYS A 36 -15.75 7.95 10.88
N SER A 37 -16.54 7.84 11.91
CA SER A 37 -16.24 6.94 13.03
C SER A 37 -16.13 5.50 12.57
N ILE A 38 -15.22 4.71 13.15
CA ILE A 38 -15.13 3.26 12.90
C ILE A 38 -16.44 2.53 13.21
N ILE A 39 -17.25 3.07 14.12
CA ILE A 39 -18.57 2.51 14.47
C ILE A 39 -19.59 2.74 13.33
N GLU A 40 -19.35 3.68 12.44
CA GLU A 40 -20.21 3.96 11.30
C GLU A 40 -19.81 3.17 10.05
N GLU A 41 -18.69 2.43 10.14
CA GLU A 41 -18.16 1.63 9.04
C GLU A 41 -19.04 0.40 8.79
N ASP A 42 -19.24 0.10 7.51
CA ASP A 42 -20.09 -0.98 6.99
C ASP A 42 -19.28 -2.04 6.22
N SER A 43 -18.02 -2.15 6.58
CA SER A 43 -17.07 -3.13 6.06
C SER A 43 -16.10 -3.61 7.13
N SER A 44 -15.47 -4.75 6.87
CA SER A 44 -14.42 -5.27 7.74
C SER A 44 -13.15 -4.43 7.58
N ILE A 45 -12.85 -3.62 8.58
CA ILE A 45 -11.65 -2.79 8.63
C ILE A 45 -10.83 -3.07 9.88
N LEU A 46 -9.52 -2.93 9.78
CA LEU A 46 -8.61 -2.85 10.92
C LEU A 46 -7.82 -1.56 10.83
N ILE A 47 -7.80 -0.79 11.92
CA ILE A 47 -7.04 0.45 12.03
C ILE A 47 -5.92 0.26 13.06
N ILE A 48 -4.70 0.62 12.68
CA ILE A 48 -3.51 0.56 13.52
C ILE A 48 -2.97 1.98 13.65
N GLN A 49 -3.14 2.57 14.82
CA GLN A 49 -2.73 3.94 15.12
C GLN A 49 -1.22 4.04 15.38
N SER A 50 -0.68 5.25 15.29
CA SER A 50 0.75 5.55 15.44
C SER A 50 1.35 5.02 16.74
N ASP A 51 0.62 5.05 17.85
CA ASP A 51 1.10 4.59 19.15
C ASP A 51 1.31 3.06 19.17
N LYS A 52 0.43 2.32 18.51
CA LYS A 52 0.60 0.87 18.35
C LYS A 52 1.79 0.54 17.47
N ILE A 53 1.98 1.28 16.37
CA ILE A 53 3.14 1.14 15.47
C ILE A 53 4.43 1.36 16.26
N LYS A 54 4.52 2.45 17.02
CA LYS A 54 5.69 2.80 17.85
C LYS A 54 5.95 1.78 18.95
N SER A 55 4.92 1.40 19.72
CA SER A 55 5.05 0.47 20.85
C SER A 55 5.51 -0.93 20.42
N GLN A 56 5.24 -1.33 19.18
CA GLN A 56 5.68 -2.59 18.60
C GLN A 56 7.00 -2.46 17.81
N ALA A 57 7.62 -1.27 17.79
CA ALA A 57 8.83 -0.95 17.03
C ALA A 57 8.76 -1.31 15.53
N ILE A 58 7.56 -1.21 14.95
CA ILE A 58 7.31 -1.53 13.54
C ILE A 58 7.86 -0.40 12.68
N LYS A 59 8.68 -0.74 11.69
CA LYS A 59 9.38 0.22 10.82
C LYS A 59 8.83 0.24 9.40
N HIS A 60 8.34 -0.90 8.91
CA HIS A 60 7.84 -1.07 7.56
C HIS A 60 6.51 -1.80 7.56
N PHE A 61 5.64 -1.50 6.56
CA PHE A 61 4.28 -2.06 6.49
C PHE A 61 4.27 -3.59 6.49
N GLN A 62 5.21 -4.27 5.83
CA GLN A 62 5.27 -5.75 5.83
C GLN A 62 5.28 -6.34 7.26
N GLN A 63 5.85 -5.62 8.23
CA GLN A 63 5.87 -6.06 9.62
C GLN A 63 4.49 -5.97 10.31
N LEU A 64 3.53 -5.24 9.72
CA LEU A 64 2.15 -5.22 10.21
C LEU A 64 1.35 -6.48 9.86
N SER A 65 1.82 -7.30 8.92
CA SER A 65 1.09 -8.49 8.47
C SER A 65 0.70 -9.42 9.62
N TYR A 66 1.54 -9.55 10.65
CA TYR A 66 1.24 -10.38 11.82
C TYR A 66 0.17 -9.79 12.75
N LEU A 67 -0.13 -8.49 12.65
CA LEU A 67 -1.20 -7.83 13.41
C LEU A 67 -2.54 -7.84 12.67
N VAL A 68 -2.54 -8.11 11.38
CA VAL A 68 -3.74 -8.05 10.54
C VAL A 68 -4.17 -9.46 10.13
N PRO A 69 -5.28 -9.98 10.68
CA PRO A 69 -5.77 -11.31 10.30
C PRO A 69 -6.05 -11.39 8.80
N ASN A 70 -5.58 -12.49 8.16
CA ASN A 70 -5.74 -12.77 6.73
C ASN A 70 -5.06 -11.77 5.79
N LEU A 71 -4.08 -11.00 6.26
CA LEU A 71 -3.14 -10.26 5.44
C LEU A 71 -1.86 -11.09 5.28
N ASN A 72 -1.49 -11.36 4.06
CA ASN A 72 -0.21 -11.96 3.69
C ASN A 72 0.52 -11.06 2.70
N TYR A 73 1.78 -11.33 2.47
CA TYR A 73 2.57 -10.64 1.46
C TYR A 73 3.48 -11.60 0.70
N ALA A 74 3.87 -11.19 -0.48
CA ALA A 74 4.95 -11.80 -1.23
C ALA A 74 6.09 -10.79 -1.36
N ALA A 75 7.29 -11.22 -0.98
CA ALA A 75 8.52 -10.50 -1.17
C ALA A 75 9.47 -11.41 -1.94
N SER A 76 10.25 -10.85 -2.84
CA SER A 76 11.33 -11.60 -3.48
C SER A 76 12.54 -11.61 -2.57
N ASP A 77 13.10 -10.45 -2.27
CA ASP A 77 14.32 -10.33 -1.50
C ASP A 77 14.26 -9.22 -0.46
N SER A 78 14.01 -7.99 -0.88
CA SER A 78 14.11 -6.83 -0.02
C SER A 78 12.81 -6.57 0.73
N ARG A 79 11.86 -5.90 0.10
CA ARG A 79 10.62 -5.46 0.71
C ARG A 79 9.41 -6.06 0.01
N ALA A 80 8.35 -6.29 0.79
CA ALA A 80 7.07 -6.75 0.26
C ALA A 80 6.43 -5.70 -0.66
N ARG A 81 6.20 -6.05 -1.92
CA ARG A 81 5.56 -5.19 -2.91
C ARG A 81 4.10 -5.54 -3.15
N TYR A 82 3.75 -6.81 -2.96
CA TYR A 82 2.43 -7.37 -3.22
C TYR A 82 1.84 -7.96 -1.96
N PHE A 83 0.55 -7.71 -1.78
CA PHE A 83 -0.19 -8.15 -0.61
C PHE A 83 -1.36 -9.02 -1.03
N GLN A 84 -1.74 -9.95 -0.15
CA GLN A 84 -2.93 -10.77 -0.31
C GLN A 84 -3.84 -10.55 0.89
N ILE A 85 -5.12 -10.33 0.63
CA ILE A 85 -6.16 -10.21 1.66
C ILE A 85 -7.15 -11.36 1.47
N ARG A 86 -7.40 -12.12 2.54
CA ARG A 86 -8.28 -13.30 2.50
C ARG A 86 -7.86 -14.33 1.44
N GLY A 87 -6.55 -14.42 1.15
CA GLY A 87 -5.97 -15.34 0.19
C GLY A 87 -6.00 -14.86 -1.27
N ILE A 88 -6.52 -13.68 -1.56
CA ILE A 88 -6.59 -13.09 -2.91
C ILE A 88 -5.54 -11.99 -3.03
N GLY A 89 -4.73 -12.06 -4.09
CA GLY A 89 -3.67 -11.09 -4.41
C GLY A 89 -2.50 -11.74 -5.15
N GLU A 90 -1.63 -10.92 -5.69
CA GLU A 90 -0.47 -11.33 -6.48
C GLU A 90 0.62 -11.90 -5.58
N ARG A 91 1.38 -12.88 -6.11
CA ARG A 91 2.54 -13.49 -5.46
C ARG A 91 3.86 -13.05 -6.06
N SER A 92 3.82 -12.58 -7.30
CA SER A 92 4.97 -12.10 -8.03
C SER A 92 4.53 -10.97 -8.96
N GLY A 93 5.36 -9.96 -9.16
CA GLY A 93 5.07 -8.84 -10.00
C GLY A 93 6.08 -8.59 -11.10
N TYR A 94 7.04 -9.47 -11.23
CA TYR A 94 8.12 -9.27 -12.20
C TYR A 94 7.74 -9.66 -13.63
N GLN A 95 6.68 -10.43 -13.79
CA GLN A 95 6.24 -10.98 -15.08
C GLN A 95 4.74 -10.76 -15.34
N GLY A 96 4.07 -9.86 -14.66
CA GLY A 96 2.64 -9.65 -14.79
C GLY A 96 2.27 -8.26 -15.29
N THR A 97 1.02 -8.12 -15.72
CA THR A 97 0.41 -6.82 -15.97
C THR A 97 0.38 -6.03 -14.66
N PRO A 98 0.67 -4.73 -14.67
CA PRO A 98 0.70 -3.91 -13.46
C PRO A 98 -0.72 -3.58 -12.94
N ASN A 99 -1.51 -4.59 -12.63
CA ASN A 99 -2.83 -4.49 -12.02
C ASN A 99 -2.86 -5.27 -10.70
N SER A 100 -3.12 -4.62 -9.58
CA SER A 100 -3.14 -5.24 -8.26
C SER A 100 -4.54 -5.63 -7.84
N SER A 101 -4.67 -6.79 -7.16
CA SER A 101 -5.92 -7.20 -6.50
C SER A 101 -6.13 -6.50 -5.17
N VAL A 102 -5.06 -6.01 -4.55
CA VAL A 102 -5.09 -5.23 -3.30
C VAL A 102 -4.59 -3.83 -3.59
N GLY A 103 -5.44 -2.84 -3.32
CA GLY A 103 -5.07 -1.43 -3.42
C GLY A 103 -4.08 -1.04 -2.33
N PHE A 104 -3.15 -0.13 -2.66
CA PHE A 104 -2.16 0.36 -1.73
C PHE A 104 -1.99 1.88 -1.89
N LEU A 105 -2.56 2.63 -0.97
CA LEU A 105 -2.55 4.10 -1.02
C LEU A 105 -1.76 4.68 0.15
N ILE A 106 -0.98 5.73 -0.13
CA ILE A 106 -0.35 6.59 0.89
C ILE A 106 -0.80 8.02 0.64
N ASP A 107 -1.51 8.62 1.60
CA ASP A 107 -2.04 10.00 1.50
C ASP A 107 -2.83 10.24 0.18
N ASP A 108 -3.71 9.32 -0.20
CA ASP A 108 -4.52 9.34 -1.43
C ASP A 108 -3.76 9.12 -2.75
N ILE A 109 -2.44 8.90 -2.74
CA ILE A 109 -1.66 8.53 -3.94
C ILE A 109 -1.63 7.00 -4.06
N ASP A 110 -1.90 6.49 -5.26
CA ASP A 110 -1.90 5.05 -5.55
C ASP A 110 -0.48 4.51 -5.82
N TYR A 111 -0.05 3.57 -4.97
CA TYR A 111 1.19 2.81 -5.09
C TYR A 111 0.93 1.31 -5.19
N SER A 112 -0.20 0.91 -5.73
CA SER A 112 -0.57 -0.50 -5.89
C SER A 112 0.50 -1.27 -6.68
N GLY A 113 0.95 -2.40 -6.11
CA GLY A 113 2.09 -3.17 -6.64
C GLY A 113 3.48 -2.58 -6.38
N GLN A 114 3.57 -1.52 -5.56
CA GLN A 114 4.81 -0.83 -5.20
C GLN A 114 5.01 -0.72 -3.67
N GLY A 115 4.38 -1.59 -2.89
CA GLY A 115 4.32 -1.51 -1.42
C GLY A 115 5.67 -1.52 -0.71
N GLY A 116 6.77 -1.80 -1.40
CA GLY A 116 8.14 -1.73 -0.86
C GLY A 116 8.51 -0.37 -0.28
N ILE A 117 7.91 0.72 -0.75
CA ILE A 117 8.16 2.09 -0.26
C ILE A 117 7.51 2.44 1.08
N ALA A 118 6.81 1.51 1.71
CA ALA A 118 5.93 1.76 2.84
C ALA A 118 6.64 1.81 4.19
N THR A 119 7.58 2.75 4.39
CA THR A 119 8.10 3.06 5.72
C THR A 119 7.00 3.62 6.62
N LEU A 120 7.00 3.24 7.90
CA LEU A 120 5.99 3.66 8.89
C LEU A 120 6.51 4.74 9.86
N PHE A 121 7.61 5.38 9.53
CA PHE A 121 8.06 6.56 10.28
C PHE A 121 7.16 7.76 9.97
N ASP A 122 6.73 8.45 11.02
CA ASP A 122 5.87 9.64 10.95
C ASP A 122 4.52 9.38 10.26
N VAL A 123 3.96 8.20 10.51
CA VAL A 123 2.62 7.78 10.11
C VAL A 123 1.63 8.09 11.23
N ASP A 124 0.43 8.50 10.86
CA ASP A 124 -0.68 8.75 11.79
C ASP A 124 -1.45 7.45 12.04
N GLN A 125 -1.89 6.79 10.98
CA GLN A 125 -2.55 5.48 11.07
C GLN A 125 -2.41 4.67 9.77
N VAL A 126 -2.61 3.37 9.91
CA VAL A 126 -2.73 2.41 8.82
C VAL A 126 -4.10 1.76 8.90
N GLU A 127 -4.81 1.73 7.80
CA GLU A 127 -6.12 1.13 7.65
C GLU A 127 -6.06 -0.02 6.65
N VAL A 128 -6.63 -1.17 7.02
CA VAL A 128 -6.72 -2.32 6.13
C VAL A 128 -8.19 -2.72 5.97
N PHE A 129 -8.75 -2.38 4.82
CA PHE A 129 -10.10 -2.77 4.41
C PHE A 129 -10.03 -4.18 3.81
N ARG A 130 -10.79 -5.10 4.37
CA ARG A 130 -10.80 -6.52 3.97
C ARG A 130 -12.08 -6.86 3.23
N GLY A 131 -11.98 -6.95 1.92
CA GLY A 131 -13.08 -7.15 0.97
C GLY A 131 -13.11 -6.07 -0.10
N PRO A 132 -13.90 -6.25 -1.15
CA PRO A 132 -13.90 -5.37 -2.32
C PRO A 132 -14.15 -3.91 -2.00
N GLN A 133 -13.31 -3.02 -2.54
CA GLN A 133 -13.44 -1.57 -2.46
C GLN A 133 -13.67 -0.94 -3.86
N GLY A 134 -14.32 -1.69 -4.75
CA GLY A 134 -14.51 -1.28 -6.15
C GLY A 134 -15.28 0.03 -6.34
N SER A 135 -16.18 0.40 -5.42
CA SER A 135 -16.87 1.70 -5.48
C SER A 135 -15.94 2.85 -5.09
N ARG A 136 -14.91 2.60 -4.25
CA ARG A 136 -14.01 3.63 -3.72
C ARG A 136 -12.77 3.83 -4.61
N THR A 137 -12.06 2.77 -4.95
CA THR A 137 -10.74 2.83 -5.61
C THR A 137 -10.72 2.21 -7.00
N GLY A 138 -11.84 1.61 -7.46
CA GLY A 138 -11.90 1.00 -8.79
C GLY A 138 -11.14 -0.32 -8.90
N ALA A 139 -10.44 -0.48 -10.03
CA ALA A 139 -9.87 -1.76 -10.45
C ALA A 139 -8.78 -2.33 -9.56
N ASN A 140 -8.08 -1.51 -8.77
CA ASN A 140 -6.93 -1.95 -7.96
C ASN A 140 -7.31 -2.43 -6.55
N ALA A 141 -8.58 -2.68 -6.25
CA ALA A 141 -9.03 -3.09 -4.91
C ALA A 141 -10.09 -4.19 -4.95
N LEU A 142 -9.86 -5.22 -5.74
CA LEU A 142 -10.70 -6.42 -5.83
C LEU A 142 -10.82 -7.13 -4.48
N ALA A 143 -9.71 -7.35 -3.79
CA ALA A 143 -9.64 -8.09 -2.53
C ALA A 143 -9.68 -7.21 -1.29
N GLY A 144 -9.29 -5.95 -1.41
CA GLY A 144 -9.22 -5.00 -0.31
C GLY A 144 -8.33 -3.80 -0.62
N LEU A 145 -8.19 -2.95 0.40
CA LEU A 145 -7.41 -1.72 0.31
C LEU A 145 -6.54 -1.57 1.56
N ILE A 146 -5.29 -1.22 1.36
CA ILE A 146 -4.38 -0.75 2.40
C ILE A 146 -4.24 0.75 2.23
N TYR A 147 -4.59 1.51 3.26
CA TYR A 147 -4.48 2.97 3.27
C TYR A 147 -3.55 3.41 4.40
N ILE A 148 -2.50 4.13 4.06
CA ILE A 148 -1.55 4.70 5.01
C ILE A 148 -1.76 6.21 5.04
N LYS A 149 -2.18 6.72 6.18
CA LYS A 149 -2.23 8.15 6.44
C LYS A 149 -0.96 8.57 7.16
N THR A 150 -0.17 9.44 6.54
CA THR A 150 0.98 10.05 7.21
C THR A 150 0.56 11.30 7.97
N LYS A 151 1.35 11.73 8.96
CA LYS A 151 1.00 12.92 9.75
C LYS A 151 0.92 14.17 8.89
N ASP A 152 -0.08 14.99 9.18
CA ASP A 152 -0.26 16.28 8.53
C ASP A 152 0.55 17.39 9.24
N PRO A 153 0.78 18.55 8.59
CA PRO A 153 1.29 19.75 9.22
C PRO A 153 0.39 20.22 10.38
N THR A 154 0.99 20.73 11.43
CA THR A 154 0.31 21.12 12.69
C THR A 154 0.33 22.62 12.95
N ASP A 155 -0.60 23.10 13.81
CA ASP A 155 -0.73 24.52 14.17
C ASP A 155 0.39 25.02 15.09
N LYS A 156 1.16 24.11 15.68
CA LYS A 156 2.29 24.40 16.54
C LYS A 156 3.52 23.71 16.00
N PHE A 157 4.69 24.32 16.22
CA PHE A 157 5.94 23.67 15.91
C PHE A 157 6.09 22.41 16.76
N GLU A 158 6.27 21.28 16.10
CA GLU A 158 6.55 19.99 16.73
C GLU A 158 7.59 19.21 15.94
N GLY A 159 8.30 18.33 16.63
CA GLY A 159 9.29 17.48 16.01
C GLY A 159 9.39 16.12 16.71
N THR A 160 9.82 15.14 15.96
CA THR A 160 10.11 13.80 16.43
C THR A 160 11.44 13.35 15.83
N SER A 161 12.29 12.73 16.66
CA SER A 161 13.49 12.05 16.20
C SER A 161 13.49 10.61 16.70
N GLU A 162 14.02 9.71 15.89
CA GLU A 162 14.19 8.31 16.22
C GLU A 162 15.57 7.85 15.81
N LEU A 163 16.26 7.18 16.73
CA LEU A 163 17.53 6.53 16.49
C LEU A 163 17.38 5.06 16.88
N THR A 164 17.73 4.15 15.98
CA THR A 164 17.70 2.71 16.25
C THR A 164 19.05 2.13 15.93
N PHE A 165 19.62 1.41 16.88
CA PHE A 165 20.81 0.60 16.71
C PHE A 165 20.48 -0.84 17.08
N GLY A 166 20.98 -1.80 16.32
CA GLY A 166 20.65 -3.20 16.52
C GLY A 166 21.71 -4.14 15.96
N ASP A 167 21.40 -5.42 16.00
CA ASP A 167 22.24 -6.45 15.44
C ASP A 167 22.39 -6.27 13.90
N TYR A 168 23.38 -6.92 13.34
CA TYR A 168 23.70 -6.88 11.90
C TYR A 168 23.95 -5.47 11.38
N GLY A 169 24.65 -4.64 12.14
CA GLY A 169 24.98 -3.29 11.73
C GLY A 169 23.78 -2.34 11.61
N THR A 170 22.62 -2.70 12.16
CA THR A 170 21.39 -1.89 12.05
C THR A 170 21.59 -0.48 12.59
N GLN A 171 21.33 0.52 11.75
CA GLN A 171 21.40 1.95 12.05
C GLN A 171 20.27 2.67 11.32
N ASN A 172 19.23 3.05 12.04
CA ASN A 172 18.12 3.78 11.45
C ASN A 172 17.99 5.14 12.10
N ILE A 173 17.84 6.17 11.27
CA ILE A 173 17.70 7.55 11.72
C ILE A 173 16.41 8.12 11.11
N GLY A 174 15.53 8.60 11.96
CA GLY A 174 14.32 9.29 11.56
C GLY A 174 14.23 10.68 12.19
N VAL A 175 13.91 11.69 11.38
CA VAL A 175 13.66 13.05 11.83
C VAL A 175 12.41 13.56 11.12
N ALA A 176 11.46 14.09 11.90
CA ALA A 176 10.28 14.76 11.37
C ALA A 176 10.07 16.02 12.16
N PHE A 177 9.78 17.13 11.49
CA PHE A 177 9.41 18.38 12.14
C PHE A 177 8.53 19.23 11.23
N GLY A 178 7.76 20.10 11.84
CA GLY A 178 6.84 20.98 11.13
C GLY A 178 6.13 21.94 12.04
N GLY A 179 5.30 22.79 11.47
CA GLY A 179 4.52 23.79 12.15
C GLY A 179 4.10 24.93 11.21
N PRO A 180 3.56 26.02 11.74
CA PRO A 180 3.13 27.15 10.94
C PRO A 180 4.33 27.92 10.37
N LEU A 181 4.17 28.42 9.15
CA LEU A 181 5.04 29.45 8.57
C LEU A 181 4.61 30.84 9.07
N ASN A 182 5.34 31.89 8.64
CA ASN A 182 5.18 33.27 9.14
C ASN A 182 3.75 33.85 9.17
N ASN A 183 2.80 33.22 8.48
CA ASN A 183 1.42 33.71 8.33
C ASN A 183 0.41 32.63 8.75
N GLU A 184 0.49 31.92 9.74
CA GLU A 184 -0.47 30.89 10.26
C GLU A 184 -1.36 30.17 9.23
N LYS A 185 -1.52 30.74 8.02
CA LYS A 185 -2.26 30.16 6.88
C LYS A 185 -1.51 29.09 6.15
N MET A 186 -0.22 28.99 6.37
CA MET A 186 0.64 27.99 5.75
C MET A 186 1.33 27.18 6.85
N LYS A 187 1.20 25.86 6.76
CA LYS A 187 1.81 24.92 7.69
C LYS A 187 2.60 23.90 6.89
N TYR A 188 3.74 23.48 7.40
CA TYR A 188 4.60 22.52 6.72
C TYR A 188 4.97 21.36 7.62
N ARG A 189 5.37 20.25 7.00
CA ARG A 189 5.99 19.10 7.65
C ARG A 189 7.08 18.51 6.77
N LEU A 190 8.27 18.36 7.34
CA LEU A 190 9.43 17.72 6.72
C LEU A 190 9.73 16.42 7.44
N VAL A 191 10.01 15.37 6.66
CA VAL A 191 10.34 14.04 7.15
C VAL A 191 11.54 13.52 6.39
N MET A 192 12.51 12.98 7.13
CA MET A 192 13.64 12.22 6.61
C MET A 192 13.78 10.94 7.42
N ARG A 193 13.94 9.83 6.73
CA ARG A 193 14.21 8.53 7.34
C ARG A 193 15.28 7.80 6.55
N THR A 194 16.28 7.27 7.24
CA THR A 194 17.22 6.29 6.69
C THR A 194 17.10 4.98 7.45
N ASP A 195 17.11 3.87 6.74
CA ASP A 195 17.14 2.52 7.30
C ASP A 195 18.31 1.76 6.69
N TYR A 196 19.30 1.43 7.53
CA TYR A 196 20.49 0.67 7.15
C TYR A 196 20.63 -0.58 8.02
N ALA A 197 21.01 -1.70 7.40
CA ALA A 197 21.44 -2.92 8.09
C ALA A 197 22.29 -3.77 7.13
N ASP A 198 23.36 -4.42 7.63
CA ASP A 198 24.19 -5.34 6.82
C ASP A 198 23.44 -6.59 6.37
N GLY A 199 22.31 -6.94 7.07
CA GLY A 199 21.62 -8.20 6.87
C GLY A 199 22.22 -9.34 7.69
N PHE A 200 21.45 -10.41 7.83
CA PHE A 200 21.83 -11.56 8.66
C PHE A 200 22.42 -12.74 7.87
N ARG A 201 22.45 -12.64 6.54
CA ARG A 201 23.03 -13.66 5.66
C ARG A 201 24.48 -13.33 5.34
N LYS A 202 25.25 -14.35 5.06
CA LYS A 202 26.63 -14.22 4.65
C LYS A 202 26.86 -14.97 3.34
N ASN A 203 27.36 -14.29 2.36
CA ASN A 203 27.88 -14.92 1.15
C ASN A 203 29.30 -15.45 1.45
N ILE A 204 29.38 -16.76 1.62
CA ILE A 204 30.65 -17.41 1.99
C ILE A 204 31.57 -17.63 0.79
N TYR A 205 31.04 -17.68 -0.42
CA TYR A 205 31.84 -17.77 -1.65
C TYR A 205 32.59 -16.46 -1.90
N LEU A 206 31.91 -15.33 -1.87
CA LEU A 206 32.51 -14.01 -2.04
C LEU A 206 33.18 -13.47 -0.77
N ASN A 207 33.01 -14.16 0.37
CA ASN A 207 33.42 -13.70 1.70
C ASN A 207 32.91 -12.30 2.05
N LYS A 208 31.59 -12.05 1.79
CA LYS A 208 30.88 -10.81 2.06
C LYS A 208 29.75 -11.04 3.05
N SER A 209 29.42 -10.02 3.86
CA SER A 209 28.32 -10.03 4.83
C SER A 209 27.26 -8.95 4.55
N ASP A 210 27.34 -8.29 3.40
CA ASP A 210 26.49 -7.16 3.02
C ASP A 210 25.71 -7.39 1.72
N THR A 211 25.70 -8.65 1.22
CA THR A 211 25.00 -9.02 -0.02
C THR A 211 23.47 -9.09 0.13
N SER A 212 22.97 -8.95 1.36
CA SER A 212 21.55 -8.82 1.70
C SER A 212 21.28 -7.62 2.62
N LYS A 213 22.08 -6.55 2.48
CA LYS A 213 21.93 -5.31 3.26
C LYS A 213 20.59 -4.63 2.98
N LYS A 214 20.22 -3.72 3.87
CA LYS A 214 19.19 -2.70 3.67
C LYS A 214 19.86 -1.35 3.59
N ASP A 215 19.52 -0.55 2.59
CA ASP A 215 20.02 0.80 2.40
C ASP A 215 18.91 1.67 1.80
N GLU A 216 18.13 2.29 2.68
CA GLU A 216 16.88 2.93 2.29
C GLU A 216 16.85 4.39 2.78
N LEU A 217 16.36 5.29 1.93
CA LEU A 217 16.10 6.70 2.25
C LEU A 217 14.65 7.05 1.92
N THR A 218 13.95 7.67 2.84
CA THR A 218 12.65 8.29 2.61
C THR A 218 12.70 9.77 2.96
N LEU A 219 12.28 10.60 2.02
CA LEU A 219 12.08 12.03 2.19
C LEU A 219 10.61 12.36 1.91
N ARG A 220 9.98 13.20 2.74
CA ARG A 220 8.62 13.67 2.52
C ARG A 220 8.47 15.12 2.97
N TYR A 221 7.83 15.91 2.13
CA TYR A 221 7.44 17.28 2.43
C TYR A 221 5.95 17.44 2.22
N LYS A 222 5.27 18.00 3.21
CA LYS A 222 3.87 18.41 3.12
C LYS A 222 3.75 19.92 3.37
N LEU A 223 2.87 20.54 2.62
CA LEU A 223 2.44 21.91 2.82
C LEU A 223 0.91 21.95 2.87
N ASP A 224 0.37 22.56 3.89
CA ASP A 224 -1.05 22.88 4.03
C ASP A 224 -1.20 24.41 3.93
N TRP A 225 -1.99 24.85 2.97
CA TRP A 225 -2.16 26.27 2.67
C TRP A 225 -3.63 26.67 2.64
N GLU A 226 -4.04 27.42 3.65
CA GLU A 226 -5.35 28.05 3.74
C GLU A 226 -5.34 29.35 2.93
N ILE A 227 -5.79 29.31 1.66
CA ILE A 227 -5.85 30.48 0.78
C ILE A 227 -6.85 31.50 1.33
N ASP A 228 -8.05 31.00 1.65
CA ASP A 228 -9.14 31.75 2.27
C ASP A 228 -9.98 30.81 3.17
N GLU A 229 -11.01 31.35 3.85
CA GLU A 229 -11.90 30.60 4.77
C GLU A 229 -12.61 29.39 4.10
N THR A 230 -12.63 29.33 2.79
CA THR A 230 -13.35 28.33 2.02
C THR A 230 -12.45 27.45 1.15
N THR A 231 -11.18 27.84 1.00
CA THR A 231 -10.25 27.18 0.06
C THR A 231 -8.97 26.78 0.78
N ASN A 232 -8.68 25.47 0.72
CA ASN A 232 -7.45 24.88 1.25
C ASN A 232 -6.75 24.09 0.18
N ILE A 233 -5.41 24.18 0.11
CA ILE A 233 -4.55 23.38 -0.76
C ILE A 233 -3.57 22.59 0.09
N ASN A 234 -3.58 21.27 -0.09
CA ASN A 234 -2.56 20.39 0.46
C ASN A 234 -1.61 19.97 -0.66
N PHE A 235 -0.33 20.12 -0.43
CA PHE A 235 0.73 19.74 -1.35
C PHE A 235 1.63 18.68 -0.69
N LEU A 236 1.98 17.63 -1.44
CA LEU A 236 2.84 16.54 -1.02
C LEU A 236 3.93 16.32 -2.06
N VAL A 237 5.19 16.23 -1.61
CA VAL A 237 6.30 15.69 -2.39
C VAL A 237 6.95 14.59 -1.57
N SER A 238 7.25 13.46 -2.21
CA SER A 238 7.90 12.33 -1.57
C SER A 238 8.95 11.73 -2.49
N LYS A 239 10.08 11.33 -1.91
CA LYS A 239 11.10 10.49 -2.55
C LYS A 239 11.39 9.30 -1.65
N VAL A 240 11.39 8.12 -2.23
CA VAL A 240 11.88 6.89 -1.60
C VAL A 240 12.96 6.31 -2.49
N ASP A 241 14.09 5.97 -1.89
CA ASP A 241 15.26 5.38 -2.55
C ASP A 241 15.67 4.15 -1.75
N MET A 242 15.59 2.98 -2.39
CA MET A 242 15.89 1.68 -1.80
C MET A 242 16.97 1.02 -2.66
N ASP A 243 18.19 0.86 -2.11
CA ASP A 243 19.33 0.24 -2.77
C ASP A 243 19.71 -1.06 -2.05
N ASP A 244 18.83 -2.04 -2.16
CA ASP A 244 18.94 -3.31 -1.47
C ASP A 244 19.47 -4.41 -2.40
N PRO A 245 20.63 -5.04 -2.10
CA PRO A 245 21.03 -6.26 -2.79
C PRO A 245 20.07 -7.42 -2.57
N ALA A 246 20.06 -8.35 -3.52
CA ALA A 246 19.20 -9.52 -3.56
C ALA A 246 20.02 -10.81 -3.57
N ASP A 247 20.43 -11.29 -2.38
CA ASP A 247 21.22 -12.51 -2.20
C ASP A 247 20.69 -13.31 -1.01
N ILE A 248 19.47 -13.87 -1.19
CA ILE A 248 18.79 -14.59 -0.09
C ILE A 248 18.55 -16.06 -0.35
N TRP A 249 18.67 -16.50 -1.59
CA TRP A 249 18.45 -17.92 -1.91
C TRP A 249 19.67 -18.77 -1.61
N THR A 250 19.43 -19.95 -1.11
CA THR A 250 20.47 -20.90 -0.72
C THR A 250 20.11 -22.29 -1.21
N ILE A 251 21.11 -23.03 -1.68
CA ILE A 251 20.92 -24.40 -2.18
C ILE A 251 20.52 -25.35 -1.03
N ASP A 252 21.05 -25.13 0.15
CA ASP A 252 20.91 -26.03 1.31
C ASP A 252 19.92 -25.54 2.39
N GLY A 253 19.28 -24.40 2.17
CA GLY A 253 18.36 -23.78 3.14
C GLY A 253 19.07 -23.16 4.36
N SER A 254 20.39 -23.00 4.33
CA SER A 254 21.17 -22.35 5.39
C SER A 254 21.04 -20.81 5.35
N LEU A 255 21.71 -20.13 6.27
CA LEU A 255 21.85 -18.66 6.25
C LEU A 255 23.05 -18.19 5.41
N ASN A 256 23.82 -19.12 4.83
CA ASN A 256 24.96 -18.80 3.99
C ASN A 256 24.57 -18.92 2.52
N THR A 257 24.81 -17.88 1.76
CA THR A 257 24.64 -17.90 0.31
C THR A 257 25.96 -18.29 -0.38
N LEU A 258 25.85 -18.80 -1.59
CA LEU A 258 26.98 -19.26 -2.41
C LEU A 258 27.04 -18.55 -3.75
N SER A 259 26.19 -17.57 -3.97
CA SER A 259 26.08 -16.84 -5.22
C SER A 259 27.39 -16.17 -5.60
N ASP A 260 27.81 -16.34 -6.85
CA ASP A 260 28.93 -15.59 -7.41
C ASP A 260 28.51 -14.27 -8.07
N ARG A 261 27.20 -14.12 -8.37
CA ARG A 261 26.58 -12.94 -8.98
C ARG A 261 25.37 -12.45 -8.18
N PRO A 262 25.54 -11.94 -6.93
CA PRO A 262 24.43 -11.41 -6.13
C PRO A 262 23.63 -10.37 -6.92
N GLY A 263 22.31 -10.45 -6.83
CA GLY A 263 21.42 -9.55 -7.52
C GLY A 263 21.12 -8.25 -6.77
N MET A 264 20.08 -7.56 -7.25
CA MET A 264 19.54 -6.30 -6.69
C MET A 264 18.03 -6.39 -6.57
N ASP A 265 17.46 -5.77 -5.54
CA ASP A 265 16.03 -5.47 -5.42
C ASP A 265 15.86 -4.01 -5.02
N SER A 266 16.18 -3.10 -5.94
CA SER A 266 16.14 -1.67 -5.72
C SER A 266 14.90 -1.02 -6.28
N GLN A 267 14.49 0.10 -5.67
CA GLN A 267 13.36 0.89 -6.12
C GLN A 267 13.57 2.36 -5.77
N ILE A 268 13.49 3.24 -6.78
CA ILE A 268 13.44 4.69 -6.58
C ILE A 268 12.05 5.17 -6.98
N THR A 269 11.38 5.88 -6.09
CA THR A 269 10.05 6.43 -6.35
C THR A 269 9.99 7.90 -5.99
N ASP A 270 9.70 8.76 -6.96
CA ASP A 270 9.41 10.18 -6.79
C ASP A 270 7.90 10.41 -6.96
N SER A 271 7.29 11.21 -6.07
CA SER A 271 5.84 11.42 -6.08
C SER A 271 5.48 12.87 -5.78
N ILE A 272 4.43 13.34 -6.44
CA ILE A 272 3.81 14.63 -6.19
C ILE A 272 2.30 14.42 -6.05
N GLY A 273 1.70 15.04 -5.03
CA GLY A 273 0.26 15.08 -4.81
C GLY A 273 -0.22 16.51 -4.51
N ILE A 274 -1.34 16.88 -5.10
CA ILE A 274 -2.02 18.17 -4.84
C ILE A 274 -3.48 17.87 -4.56
N LYS A 275 -3.97 18.30 -3.39
CA LYS A 275 -5.38 18.20 -3.01
C LYS A 275 -5.92 19.60 -2.76
N ILE A 276 -6.92 19.98 -3.55
CA ILE A 276 -7.62 21.26 -3.41
C ILE A 276 -8.99 20.98 -2.81
N LYS A 277 -9.33 21.64 -1.71
CA LYS A 277 -10.65 21.60 -1.09
C LYS A 277 -11.29 22.98 -1.22
N LYS A 278 -12.52 23.04 -1.74
CA LYS A 278 -13.31 24.25 -1.83
C LYS A 278 -14.69 24.03 -1.23
N ASN A 279 -15.00 24.79 -0.20
CA ASN A 279 -16.29 24.74 0.48
C ASN A 279 -17.27 25.72 -0.17
N PHE A 280 -18.34 25.21 -0.80
CA PHE A 280 -19.45 26.00 -1.29
C PHE A 280 -20.61 25.94 -0.28
N ASN A 281 -21.63 26.75 -0.47
CA ASN A 281 -22.76 26.79 0.48
C ASN A 281 -23.51 25.46 0.59
N ASN A 282 -23.69 24.72 -0.51
CA ASN A 282 -24.52 23.52 -0.59
C ASN A 282 -23.74 22.22 -0.70
N PHE A 283 -22.47 22.27 -1.08
CA PHE A 283 -21.59 21.12 -1.27
C PHE A 283 -20.13 21.50 -1.07
N ASP A 284 -19.27 20.53 -0.91
CA ASP A 284 -17.82 20.68 -0.94
C ASP A 284 -17.27 20.07 -2.22
N LEU A 285 -16.28 20.74 -2.81
CA LEU A 285 -15.52 20.25 -3.95
C LEU A 285 -14.13 19.82 -3.47
N GLN A 286 -13.69 18.64 -3.92
CA GLN A 286 -12.31 18.19 -3.76
C GLN A 286 -11.74 17.80 -5.11
N SER A 287 -10.53 18.30 -5.40
CA SER A 287 -9.74 17.90 -6.57
C SER A 287 -8.45 17.29 -6.07
N LEU A 288 -8.13 16.07 -6.52
CA LEU A 288 -6.92 15.35 -6.20
C LEU A 288 -6.15 15.09 -7.49
N THR A 289 -4.94 15.60 -7.55
CA THR A 289 -4.01 15.34 -8.67
C THR A 289 -2.78 14.66 -8.12
N SER A 290 -2.35 13.57 -8.72
CA SER A 290 -1.09 12.93 -8.35
C SER A 290 -0.28 12.46 -9.55
N SER A 291 1.03 12.40 -9.38
CA SER A 291 1.95 11.79 -10.34
C SER A 291 3.06 11.07 -9.59
N THR A 292 3.42 9.88 -10.06
CA THR A 292 4.55 9.13 -9.54
C THR A 292 5.47 8.69 -10.67
N LYS A 293 6.78 8.63 -10.38
CA LYS A 293 7.80 8.01 -11.24
C LYS A 293 8.55 6.99 -10.44
N THR A 294 8.61 5.78 -10.93
CA THR A 294 9.24 4.67 -10.23
C THR A 294 10.18 3.93 -11.16
N ASP A 295 11.45 3.84 -10.76
CA ASP A 295 12.46 2.97 -11.36
C ASP A 295 12.70 1.77 -10.43
N VAL A 296 12.66 0.55 -10.98
CA VAL A 296 12.91 -0.70 -10.26
C VAL A 296 13.99 -1.49 -10.98
N VAL A 297 14.96 -1.96 -10.23
CA VAL A 297 15.92 -2.97 -10.69
C VAL A 297 15.69 -4.22 -9.85
N PHE A 298 15.38 -5.33 -10.49
CA PHE A 298 15.32 -6.62 -9.84
C PHE A 298 16.22 -7.59 -10.61
N SER A 299 17.22 -8.11 -9.94
CA SER A 299 18.09 -9.13 -10.50
C SER A 299 18.42 -10.18 -9.44
N TYR A 300 18.72 -11.37 -9.87
CA TYR A 300 19.07 -12.46 -8.97
C TYR A 300 19.94 -13.49 -9.67
N ASP A 301 20.74 -14.16 -8.88
CA ASP A 301 21.44 -15.39 -9.26
C ASP A 301 20.43 -16.53 -9.32
N ALA A 302 20.11 -16.98 -10.54
CA ALA A 302 19.04 -17.94 -10.76
C ALA A 302 19.47 -19.40 -10.49
N ASP A 303 20.75 -19.67 -10.34
CA ASP A 303 21.27 -20.97 -9.92
C ASP A 303 21.59 -21.06 -8.42
N TRP A 304 21.56 -19.93 -7.69
CA TRP A 304 21.77 -19.79 -6.24
C TRP A 304 23.16 -20.23 -5.77
N GLY A 305 24.13 -20.29 -6.67
CA GLY A 305 25.41 -20.89 -6.41
C GLY A 305 26.59 -20.25 -7.10
N ASN A 306 27.46 -21.08 -7.58
CA ASN A 306 28.65 -20.72 -8.32
C ASN A 306 29.12 -21.94 -9.13
N SER A 307 30.18 -21.80 -9.91
CA SER A 307 30.71 -22.86 -10.78
C SER A 307 30.98 -24.20 -10.10
N ASP A 308 31.23 -24.20 -8.78
CA ASP A 308 31.52 -25.45 -8.03
C ASP A 308 30.27 -26.06 -7.41
N SER A 309 29.17 -25.29 -7.27
CA SER A 309 27.96 -25.70 -6.56
C SER A 309 27.22 -26.84 -7.22
N HIS A 310 27.32 -26.95 -8.53
CA HIS A 310 26.57 -27.91 -9.36
C HIS A 310 27.45 -28.99 -9.99
N PHE A 311 28.75 -29.07 -9.59
CA PHE A 311 29.67 -30.07 -10.14
C PHE A 311 29.09 -31.49 -10.08
N PRO A 312 29.16 -32.31 -11.15
CA PRO A 312 29.98 -32.10 -12.36
C PRO A 312 29.29 -31.35 -13.51
N TYR A 313 28.08 -30.86 -13.32
CA TYR A 313 27.36 -30.08 -14.32
C TYR A 313 27.85 -28.63 -14.30
N THR A 314 27.88 -27.96 -15.47
CA THR A 314 27.98 -26.52 -15.56
C THR A 314 26.56 -25.98 -15.49
N TYR A 315 26.27 -25.15 -14.49
CA TYR A 315 24.96 -24.52 -14.32
C TYR A 315 25.19 -23.14 -13.71
N ASP A 316 24.98 -22.11 -14.51
CA ASP A 316 25.21 -20.72 -14.16
C ASP A 316 24.12 -19.88 -14.88
N TYR A 317 23.25 -19.22 -14.13
CA TYR A 317 22.14 -18.45 -14.67
C TYR A 317 21.94 -17.17 -13.88
N PHE A 318 21.73 -16.07 -14.59
CA PHE A 318 21.41 -14.77 -14.00
C PHE A 318 20.23 -14.14 -14.73
N SER A 319 19.33 -13.51 -13.95
CA SER A 319 18.20 -12.77 -14.48
C SER A 319 18.18 -11.33 -13.97
N GLU A 320 17.95 -10.37 -14.87
CA GLU A 320 17.82 -8.95 -14.55
C GLU A 320 16.55 -8.38 -15.20
N THR A 321 15.75 -7.68 -14.41
CA THR A 321 14.59 -6.93 -14.89
C THR A 321 14.71 -5.47 -14.49
N LEU A 322 14.72 -4.58 -15.48
CA LEU A 322 14.68 -3.13 -15.33
C LEU A 322 13.26 -2.67 -15.65
N ARG A 323 12.61 -1.97 -14.71
CA ARG A 323 11.24 -1.47 -14.89
C ARG A 323 11.18 0.02 -14.60
N LYS A 324 10.50 0.76 -15.48
CA LYS A 324 10.16 2.17 -15.26
C LYS A 324 8.66 2.30 -15.35
N ARG A 325 8.06 2.94 -14.35
CA ARG A 325 6.62 3.17 -14.27
C ARG A 325 6.34 4.62 -13.96
N ASP A 326 5.62 5.28 -14.85
CA ASP A 326 5.07 6.61 -14.66
C ASP A 326 3.56 6.49 -14.46
N THR A 327 3.01 7.17 -13.45
CA THR A 327 1.56 7.25 -13.24
C THR A 327 1.12 8.71 -13.14
N PHE A 328 -0.10 8.95 -13.58
CA PHE A 328 -0.80 10.21 -13.38
C PHE A 328 -2.24 9.92 -12.99
N SER A 329 -2.80 10.65 -12.04
CA SER A 329 -4.22 10.58 -11.72
C SER A 329 -4.80 11.95 -11.42
N GLN A 330 -6.08 12.11 -11.79
CA GLN A 330 -6.90 13.28 -11.50
C GLN A 330 -8.28 12.82 -11.06
N GLU A 331 -8.63 13.08 -9.81
CA GLU A 331 -9.96 12.82 -9.28
C GLU A 331 -10.64 14.12 -8.88
N ILE A 332 -11.93 14.26 -9.20
CA ILE A 332 -12.78 15.38 -8.77
C ILE A 332 -14.00 14.80 -8.06
N ARG A 333 -14.26 15.29 -6.83
CA ARG A 333 -15.36 14.86 -5.96
C ARG A 333 -16.24 16.04 -5.58
N PHE A 334 -17.53 15.81 -5.60
CA PHE A 334 -18.55 16.69 -5.02
C PHE A 334 -19.15 15.95 -3.82
N LEU A 335 -19.21 16.61 -2.68
CA LEU A 335 -19.68 16.02 -1.44
C LEU A 335 -20.81 16.88 -0.87
N SER A 336 -21.93 16.27 -0.48
CA SER A 336 -22.97 16.98 0.24
C SER A 336 -22.42 17.57 1.53
N LYS A 337 -22.95 18.70 2.00
CA LYS A 337 -22.63 19.17 3.35
C LYS A 337 -23.16 18.17 4.38
N ASN A 338 -22.31 17.86 5.38
CA ASN A 338 -22.79 17.14 6.54
C ASN A 338 -23.86 17.99 7.23
N LYS A 339 -25.05 17.46 7.39
CA LYS A 339 -26.11 18.13 8.13
C LYS A 339 -26.40 17.31 9.36
N ASP A 340 -26.52 18.00 10.49
CA ASP A 340 -26.97 17.38 11.72
C ASP A 340 -28.28 16.63 11.47
N PHE A 341 -28.36 15.41 11.94
CA PHE A 341 -29.49 14.50 11.83
C PHE A 341 -30.84 15.04 12.33
N SER A 342 -30.79 16.13 13.12
CA SER A 342 -31.96 16.82 13.64
C SER A 342 -32.74 17.64 12.60
N GLN A 343 -32.20 17.80 11.39
CA GLN A 343 -32.81 18.63 10.36
C GLN A 343 -33.13 17.79 9.11
N SER A 344 -34.38 17.47 8.93
CA SER A 344 -35.18 17.19 7.70
C SER A 344 -34.49 16.75 6.38
N ASN A 345 -33.20 16.43 6.33
CA ASN A 345 -32.51 15.91 5.14
C ASN A 345 -31.72 14.64 5.47
N PRO A 346 -32.31 13.47 5.22
CA PRO A 346 -31.70 12.18 5.58
C PRO A 346 -30.67 11.67 4.57
N LEU A 347 -30.14 12.54 3.69
CA LEU A 347 -29.33 12.13 2.57
C LEU A 347 -27.93 12.75 2.63
N GLU A 348 -26.92 11.91 2.67
CA GLU A 348 -25.53 12.27 2.36
C GLU A 348 -25.14 11.63 1.02
N TRP A 349 -24.37 12.36 0.22
CA TRP A 349 -23.94 11.86 -1.08
C TRP A 349 -22.53 12.33 -1.42
N VAL A 350 -21.86 11.50 -2.18
CA VAL A 350 -20.60 11.81 -2.89
C VAL A 350 -20.82 11.45 -4.34
N PHE A 351 -20.34 12.27 -5.24
CA PHE A 351 -20.34 12.03 -6.67
C PHE A 351 -19.02 12.53 -7.25
N GLY A 352 -18.46 11.81 -8.21
CA GLY A 352 -17.19 12.22 -8.80
C GLY A 352 -16.83 11.48 -10.06
N PHE A 353 -15.72 11.92 -10.64
CA PHE A 353 -15.09 11.27 -11.76
C PHE A 353 -13.57 11.25 -11.53
N ASP A 354 -12.95 10.24 -12.12
CA ASP A 354 -11.54 9.97 -11.98
C ASP A 354 -10.96 9.56 -13.35
N PHE A 355 -9.78 10.08 -13.62
CA PHE A 355 -8.95 9.70 -14.74
C PHE A 355 -7.60 9.25 -14.22
N SER A 356 -7.12 8.11 -14.69
CA SER A 356 -5.76 7.66 -14.38
C SER A 356 -5.06 7.09 -15.62
N GLU A 357 -3.77 7.34 -15.68
CA GLU A 357 -2.87 6.84 -16.71
C GLU A 357 -1.68 6.15 -16.06
N LEU A 358 -1.28 5.02 -16.62
CA LEU A 358 -0.08 4.29 -16.28
C LEU A 358 0.70 3.99 -17.54
N ASP A 359 1.99 4.32 -17.56
CA ASP A 359 2.95 3.97 -18.59
C ASP A 359 4.10 3.17 -17.97
N GLU A 360 4.31 1.96 -18.46
CA GLU A 360 5.36 1.09 -17.94
C GLU A 360 6.22 0.53 -19.06
N SER A 361 7.52 0.69 -18.93
CA SER A 361 8.52 -0.02 -19.73
C SER A 361 9.26 -1.04 -18.86
N ASN A 362 9.50 -2.21 -19.44
CA ASN A 362 10.17 -3.32 -18.78
C ASN A 362 11.20 -3.92 -19.73
N LEU A 363 12.42 -4.13 -19.27
CA LEU A 363 13.49 -4.83 -19.98
C LEU A 363 13.96 -5.99 -19.11
N THR A 364 13.71 -7.23 -19.56
CA THR A 364 14.23 -8.44 -18.93
C THR A 364 15.41 -8.97 -19.73
N LYS A 365 16.49 -9.30 -19.06
CA LYS A 365 17.68 -9.96 -19.63
C LYS A 365 17.96 -11.20 -18.81
N ASP A 366 18.12 -12.30 -19.47
CA ASP A 366 18.51 -13.55 -18.89
C ASP A 366 19.76 -14.07 -19.61
N ASP A 367 20.76 -14.45 -18.88
CA ASP A 367 21.95 -15.09 -19.38
C ASP A 367 22.23 -16.38 -18.59
N GLY A 368 22.74 -17.39 -19.27
CA GLY A 368 23.04 -18.65 -18.61
C GLY A 368 23.90 -19.61 -19.42
N VAL A 369 24.48 -20.54 -18.71
CA VAL A 369 25.25 -21.64 -19.30
C VAL A 369 24.82 -22.95 -18.66
N TYR A 370 24.53 -23.95 -19.49
CA TYR A 370 24.26 -25.32 -19.04
C TYR A 370 25.19 -26.29 -19.74
N GLY A 371 25.82 -27.19 -18.98
CA GLY A 371 26.66 -28.24 -19.50
C GLY A 371 26.47 -29.55 -18.72
N ASP A 372 26.18 -30.62 -19.44
CA ASP A 372 26.19 -32.00 -18.93
C ASP A 372 27.53 -32.63 -19.31
N PRO A 373 28.32 -33.19 -18.36
CA PRO A 373 29.59 -33.86 -18.65
C PRO A 373 29.46 -35.04 -19.61
N SER A 374 28.30 -35.64 -19.72
CA SER A 374 28.03 -36.73 -20.64
C SER A 374 27.66 -36.29 -22.06
N ASP A 375 27.38 -35.01 -22.26
CA ASP A 375 27.03 -34.44 -23.56
C ASP A 375 28.28 -33.88 -24.27
N PRO A 376 28.72 -34.47 -25.37
CA PRO A 376 29.90 -34.01 -26.09
C PRO A 376 29.67 -32.70 -26.87
N PHE A 377 28.46 -32.21 -26.95
CA PHE A 377 28.11 -30.99 -27.68
C PHE A 377 27.96 -29.76 -26.77
N GLY A 378 27.88 -29.95 -25.43
CA GLY A 378 27.81 -28.86 -24.45
C GLY A 378 29.18 -28.21 -24.18
N PRO A 379 29.22 -27.14 -23.34
CA PRO A 379 28.09 -26.50 -22.71
C PRO A 379 27.29 -25.61 -23.67
N TYR A 380 25.99 -25.41 -23.35
CA TYR A 380 25.07 -24.56 -24.09
C TYR A 380 24.97 -23.20 -23.41
N VAL A 381 25.12 -22.14 -24.18
CA VAL A 381 24.94 -20.77 -23.74
C VAL A 381 23.54 -20.31 -24.14
N SER A 382 22.82 -19.71 -23.20
CA SER A 382 21.51 -19.12 -23.41
C SER A 382 21.57 -17.64 -23.06
N GLU A 383 21.22 -16.78 -23.98
CA GLU A 383 21.07 -15.35 -23.76
C GLU A 383 19.73 -14.91 -24.30
N SER A 384 18.94 -14.23 -23.51
CA SER A 384 17.68 -13.67 -23.92
C SER A 384 17.54 -12.21 -23.50
N SER A 385 16.85 -11.42 -24.28
CA SER A 385 16.52 -10.04 -23.93
C SER A 385 15.17 -9.69 -24.52
N ILE A 386 14.23 -9.30 -23.65
CA ILE A 386 12.90 -8.87 -24.07
C ILE A 386 12.55 -7.52 -23.47
N SER A 387 12.20 -6.57 -24.34
CA SER A 387 11.65 -5.27 -23.92
C SER A 387 10.14 -5.25 -24.12
N ARG A 388 9.43 -4.68 -23.14
CA ARG A 388 7.97 -4.58 -23.11
C ARG A 388 7.56 -3.16 -22.77
N ASN A 389 6.53 -2.66 -23.45
CA ASN A 389 5.90 -1.38 -23.13
C ASN A 389 4.41 -1.61 -22.94
N TYR A 390 3.90 -1.10 -21.84
CA TYR A 390 2.50 -1.18 -21.46
C TYR A 390 1.98 0.20 -21.11
N LYS A 391 0.85 0.58 -21.70
CA LYS A 391 0.13 1.80 -21.35
C LYS A 391 -1.30 1.43 -21.00
N SER A 392 -1.86 2.05 -19.95
CA SER A 392 -3.24 1.89 -19.51
C SER A 392 -3.84 3.23 -19.19
N GLU A 393 -5.07 3.47 -19.66
CA GLU A 393 -5.87 4.64 -19.36
C GLU A 393 -7.20 4.20 -18.77
N ASN A 394 -7.62 4.83 -17.66
CA ASN A 394 -8.90 4.57 -17.01
C ASN A 394 -9.69 5.87 -16.91
N LEU A 395 -10.96 5.80 -17.22
CA LEU A 395 -11.92 6.87 -16.98
C LEU A 395 -13.10 6.31 -16.19
N SER A 396 -13.41 6.90 -15.05
CA SER A 396 -14.50 6.41 -14.23
C SER A 396 -15.44 7.50 -13.74
N LEU A 397 -16.67 7.07 -13.51
CA LEU A 397 -17.73 7.82 -12.87
C LEU A 397 -18.15 7.05 -11.62
N PHE A 398 -18.21 7.73 -10.46
CA PHE A 398 -18.57 7.07 -9.22
C PHE A 398 -19.51 7.92 -8.37
N GLY A 399 -20.24 7.25 -7.48
CA GLY A 399 -21.09 7.92 -6.50
C GLY A 399 -21.44 7.03 -5.34
N ASN A 400 -21.57 7.63 -4.17
CA ASN A 400 -22.06 7.00 -2.95
C ASN A 400 -23.23 7.82 -2.39
N ILE A 401 -24.24 7.13 -1.90
CA ILE A 401 -25.42 7.72 -1.26
C ILE A 401 -25.64 6.99 0.06
N ASP A 402 -25.67 7.74 1.16
CA ASP A 402 -26.07 7.28 2.48
C ASP A 402 -27.44 7.86 2.80
N TYR A 403 -28.43 6.97 2.91
CA TYR A 403 -29.79 7.34 3.26
C TYR A 403 -30.12 6.88 4.68
N PHE A 404 -30.40 7.81 5.54
CA PHE A 404 -30.69 7.54 6.93
C PHE A 404 -32.19 7.30 7.12
N LEU A 405 -32.57 6.05 7.30
CA LEU A 405 -33.94 5.64 7.60
C LEU A 405 -34.40 6.12 8.97
N THR A 406 -33.48 6.15 9.92
CA THR A 406 -33.64 6.69 11.28
C THR A 406 -32.29 7.22 11.77
N ASN A 407 -32.23 7.87 12.92
CA ASN A 407 -30.98 8.27 13.57
C ASN A 407 -30.04 7.11 13.92
N LYS A 408 -30.51 5.87 13.83
CA LYS A 408 -29.76 4.64 14.14
C LYS A 408 -29.65 3.67 12.97
N THR A 409 -30.33 3.92 11.86
CA THR A 409 -30.37 2.98 10.74
C THR A 409 -30.07 3.69 9.44
N LYS A 410 -29.04 3.26 8.75
CA LYS A 410 -28.56 3.80 7.49
C LYS A 410 -28.60 2.73 6.40
N LEU A 411 -29.07 3.09 5.21
CA LEU A 411 -28.90 2.34 3.97
C LEU A 411 -27.87 3.08 3.11
N ALA A 412 -26.79 2.40 2.76
CA ALA A 412 -25.75 2.96 1.92
C ALA A 412 -25.75 2.26 0.55
N PHE A 413 -25.50 3.04 -0.49
CA PHE A 413 -25.38 2.57 -1.86
C PHE A 413 -24.18 3.24 -2.53
N GLY A 414 -23.27 2.46 -3.09
CA GLY A 414 -22.12 2.91 -3.86
C GLY A 414 -22.08 2.26 -5.23
N LEU A 415 -21.73 3.01 -6.25
CA LEU A 415 -21.55 2.55 -7.63
C LEU A 415 -20.35 3.23 -8.27
N ARG A 416 -19.57 2.46 -9.02
CA ARG A 416 -18.52 2.97 -9.94
C ARG A 416 -18.65 2.28 -11.27
N LEU A 417 -18.59 3.05 -12.33
CA LEU A 417 -18.51 2.62 -13.71
C LEU A 417 -17.14 3.06 -14.24
N GLU A 418 -16.41 2.16 -14.85
CA GLU A 418 -15.04 2.41 -15.29
C GLU A 418 -14.85 1.87 -16.71
N ASN A 419 -14.34 2.72 -17.60
CA ASN A 419 -13.83 2.33 -18.91
C ASN A 419 -12.31 2.21 -18.80
N TRP A 420 -11.77 1.11 -19.28
CA TRP A 420 -10.36 0.79 -19.33
C TRP A 420 -9.93 0.54 -20.77
N ASP A 421 -8.88 1.24 -21.19
CA ASP A 421 -8.19 1.04 -22.45
C ASP A 421 -6.71 0.76 -22.20
N SER A 422 -6.13 -0.20 -22.89
CA SER A 422 -4.70 -0.49 -22.75
C SER A 422 -4.02 -0.80 -24.08
N LYS A 423 -2.68 -0.64 -24.07
CA LYS A 423 -1.81 -0.95 -25.20
C LYS A 423 -0.57 -1.67 -24.67
N TYR A 424 -0.24 -2.78 -25.33
CA TYR A 424 0.96 -3.54 -25.09
C TYR A 424 1.74 -3.73 -26.38
N LYS A 425 3.05 -3.66 -26.29
CA LYS A 425 3.97 -3.99 -27.38
C LYS A 425 5.29 -4.50 -26.79
N ASP A 426 5.88 -5.53 -27.42
CA ASP A 426 7.19 -6.06 -27.04
C ASP A 426 8.18 -6.16 -28.21
N SER A 427 9.43 -6.56 -27.91
CA SER A 427 10.50 -6.75 -28.90
C SER A 427 10.29 -7.99 -29.79
N ASN A 428 9.39 -8.90 -29.44
CA ASN A 428 9.02 -10.06 -30.26
C ASN A 428 7.94 -9.70 -31.28
N ASN A 429 7.60 -8.41 -31.42
CA ASN A 429 6.56 -7.86 -32.28
C ASN A 429 5.13 -8.26 -31.90
N GLU A 430 4.93 -8.74 -30.66
CA GLU A 430 3.58 -8.91 -30.12
C GLU A 430 3.00 -7.54 -29.76
N SER A 431 1.71 -7.36 -30.05
CA SER A 431 0.98 -6.13 -29.79
C SER A 431 -0.49 -6.43 -29.50
N PHE A 432 -1.00 -5.90 -28.40
CA PHE A 432 -2.39 -6.06 -27.96
C PHE A 432 -2.96 -4.70 -27.52
N SER A 433 -4.26 -4.53 -27.71
CA SER A 433 -4.97 -3.31 -27.30
C SER A 433 -6.36 -3.69 -26.76
N PRO A 434 -6.44 -4.42 -25.64
CA PRO A 434 -7.73 -4.73 -25.02
C PRO A 434 -8.32 -3.51 -24.33
N SER A 435 -9.65 -3.46 -24.34
CA SER A 435 -10.44 -2.47 -23.62
C SER A 435 -11.68 -3.14 -23.01
N ASP A 436 -12.17 -2.63 -21.91
CA ASP A 436 -13.38 -3.14 -21.27
C ASP A 436 -14.11 -2.06 -20.46
N ASN A 437 -15.40 -2.33 -20.18
CA ASN A 437 -16.22 -1.55 -19.29
C ASN A 437 -16.50 -2.36 -18.02
N MET A 438 -15.99 -1.90 -16.91
CA MET A 438 -16.11 -2.56 -15.63
C MET A 438 -17.08 -1.82 -14.71
N SER A 439 -17.65 -2.53 -13.75
CA SER A 439 -18.49 -1.91 -12.73
C SER A 439 -18.30 -2.58 -11.38
N GLY A 440 -18.22 -1.76 -10.36
CA GLY A 440 -18.21 -2.17 -8.97
C GLY A 440 -19.21 -1.38 -8.14
N GLY A 441 -19.55 -1.91 -7.00
CA GLY A 441 -20.52 -1.24 -6.14
C GLY A 441 -20.69 -1.91 -4.79
N LYS A 442 -21.45 -1.25 -3.92
CA LYS A 442 -21.75 -1.73 -2.57
C LYS A 442 -23.16 -1.33 -2.19
N ILE A 443 -23.86 -2.24 -1.55
CA ILE A 443 -25.12 -1.95 -0.86
C ILE A 443 -24.95 -2.43 0.56
N SER A 444 -25.27 -1.58 1.54
CA SER A 444 -25.18 -1.95 2.94
C SER A 444 -26.31 -1.39 3.77
N LEU A 445 -26.71 -2.15 4.79
CA LEU A 445 -27.64 -1.74 5.83
C LEU A 445 -26.89 -1.75 7.16
N VAL A 446 -26.80 -0.59 7.80
CA VAL A 446 -26.12 -0.41 9.09
C VAL A 446 -27.15 -0.03 10.14
N LYS A 447 -27.10 -0.67 11.30
CA LYS A 447 -27.93 -0.35 12.45
C LYS A 447 -27.07 -0.16 13.69
N LYS A 448 -27.02 1.06 14.21
CA LYS A 448 -26.44 1.35 15.52
C LYS A 448 -27.32 0.72 16.60
N THR A 449 -26.76 -0.13 17.43
CA THR A 449 -27.48 -0.77 18.54
C THR A 449 -27.45 0.11 19.79
N ASN A 450 -26.29 0.70 20.07
CA ASN A 450 -26.04 1.71 21.09
C ASN A 450 -24.96 2.66 20.58
N ASN A 451 -24.44 3.55 21.43
CA ASN A 451 -23.41 4.51 21.00
C ASN A 451 -22.06 3.84 20.64
N ASP A 452 -21.84 2.60 21.11
CA ASP A 452 -20.54 1.92 21.03
C ASP A 452 -20.58 0.68 20.15
N SER A 453 -21.67 0.42 19.45
CA SER A 453 -21.79 -0.76 18.59
C SER A 453 -22.77 -0.59 17.43
N ASN A 454 -22.44 -1.24 16.33
CA ASN A 454 -23.30 -1.40 15.18
C ASN A 454 -23.39 -2.86 14.72
N ILE A 455 -24.44 -3.14 13.97
CA ILE A 455 -24.59 -4.37 13.18
C ILE A 455 -24.78 -3.93 11.74
N TYR A 456 -24.07 -4.59 10.83
CA TYR A 456 -24.23 -4.31 9.41
C TYR A 456 -24.37 -5.58 8.57
N PHE A 457 -25.03 -5.43 7.44
CA PHE A 457 -25.02 -6.38 6.35
C PHE A 457 -24.65 -5.65 5.07
N SER A 458 -23.70 -6.19 4.30
CA SER A 458 -23.27 -5.58 3.04
C SER A 458 -23.12 -6.61 1.93
N ILE A 459 -23.35 -6.15 0.71
CA ILE A 459 -23.05 -6.84 -0.54
C ILE A 459 -22.15 -5.89 -1.32
N ALA A 460 -20.92 -6.32 -1.59
CA ALA A 460 -19.93 -5.52 -2.32
C ALA A 460 -19.41 -6.29 -3.52
N ARG A 461 -19.32 -5.63 -4.68
CA ARG A 461 -18.68 -6.13 -5.89
C ARG A 461 -17.48 -5.28 -6.23
N GLY A 462 -16.31 -5.93 -6.26
CA GLY A 462 -15.07 -5.39 -6.80
C GLY A 462 -14.76 -5.97 -8.17
N TYR A 463 -13.81 -5.36 -8.84
CA TYR A 463 -13.29 -5.80 -10.11
C TYR A 463 -11.79 -5.50 -10.22
N LYS A 464 -11.13 -6.20 -11.13
CA LYS A 464 -9.74 -6.03 -11.50
C LYS A 464 -9.65 -6.04 -13.02
N GLN A 465 -8.82 -5.20 -13.58
CA GLN A 465 -8.59 -5.12 -15.04
C GLN A 465 -8.11 -6.46 -15.58
N GLY A 466 -8.45 -6.73 -16.83
CA GLY A 466 -7.81 -7.77 -17.63
C GLY A 466 -6.33 -7.47 -17.87
N GLY A 467 -5.69 -8.31 -18.66
CA GLY A 467 -4.26 -8.13 -18.93
C GLY A 467 -3.71 -9.18 -19.87
N PHE A 468 -2.40 -9.39 -19.76
CA PHE A 468 -1.63 -10.27 -20.65
C PHE A 468 -0.78 -11.24 -19.86
N ASN A 469 -0.62 -12.46 -20.38
CA ASN A 469 0.32 -13.46 -19.89
C ASN A 469 1.70 -13.22 -20.52
N LEU A 470 2.49 -12.33 -19.94
CA LEU A 470 3.74 -11.82 -20.50
C LEU A 470 4.92 -12.81 -20.50
N GLY A 471 4.80 -13.94 -19.82
CA GLY A 471 5.84 -14.98 -19.75
C GLY A 471 5.65 -16.14 -20.72
N LEU A 472 4.57 -16.13 -21.50
CA LEU A 472 4.30 -17.19 -22.47
C LEU A 472 4.80 -16.76 -23.84
N ASP A 473 5.73 -17.53 -24.41
CA ASP A 473 6.16 -17.33 -25.77
C ASP A 473 5.05 -17.84 -26.73
N ALA A 474 4.63 -17.01 -27.67
CA ALA A 474 3.62 -17.36 -28.68
C ALA A 474 4.06 -18.52 -29.60
N THR A 475 5.35 -18.92 -29.55
CA THR A 475 5.91 -20.03 -30.32
C THR A 475 5.49 -21.41 -29.78
N ASP A 476 5.00 -21.51 -28.53
CA ASP A 476 4.67 -22.80 -27.90
C ASP A 476 3.26 -23.33 -28.22
N ASN A 477 2.75 -23.14 -29.43
CA ASN A 477 1.42 -23.58 -29.87
C ASN A 477 0.24 -22.99 -29.08
N LEU A 478 0.46 -21.94 -28.30
CA LEU A 478 -0.61 -21.23 -27.63
C LEU A 478 -1.33 -20.33 -28.63
N VAL A 479 -2.64 -20.46 -28.66
CA VAL A 479 -3.47 -19.57 -29.46
C VAL A 479 -3.28 -18.15 -28.93
N ARG A 480 -2.97 -17.17 -29.78
CA ARG A 480 -2.76 -15.75 -29.43
C ARG A 480 -3.83 -15.19 -28.48
N GLN A 481 -5.07 -15.67 -28.58
CA GLN A 481 -6.16 -15.32 -27.68
C GLN A 481 -5.93 -15.78 -26.23
N SER A 482 -5.09 -16.81 -25.98
CA SER A 482 -4.75 -17.27 -24.64
C SER A 482 -3.74 -16.40 -23.91
N LEU A 483 -3.14 -15.44 -24.62
CA LEU A 483 -2.23 -14.46 -24.04
C LEU A 483 -2.95 -13.30 -23.35
N ILE A 484 -4.24 -13.11 -23.66
CA ILE A 484 -5.08 -12.06 -23.09
C ILE A 484 -6.06 -12.72 -22.11
N TYR A 485 -6.28 -12.11 -20.96
CA TYR A 485 -7.31 -12.53 -20.00
C TYR A 485 -8.27 -11.37 -19.71
N ASP A 486 -9.52 -11.75 -19.47
CA ASP A 486 -10.62 -10.82 -19.17
C ASP A 486 -10.52 -10.23 -17.75
N PRO A 487 -11.24 -9.13 -17.46
CA PRO A 487 -11.38 -8.60 -16.11
C PRO A 487 -11.93 -9.63 -15.12
N GLU A 488 -11.41 -9.57 -13.89
CA GLU A 488 -11.86 -10.41 -12.77
C GLU A 488 -12.89 -9.67 -11.91
N TYR A 489 -13.85 -10.41 -11.38
CA TYR A 489 -14.88 -9.88 -10.49
C TYR A 489 -14.99 -10.68 -9.21
N LEU A 490 -15.18 -9.99 -8.09
CA LEU A 490 -15.42 -10.59 -6.79
C LEU A 490 -16.69 -10.01 -6.17
N THR A 491 -17.62 -10.87 -5.76
CA THR A 491 -18.78 -10.47 -4.97
C THR A 491 -18.64 -10.99 -3.56
N ASN A 492 -18.71 -10.08 -2.58
CA ASN A 492 -18.62 -10.37 -1.16
C ASN A 492 -19.97 -10.12 -0.49
N TYR A 493 -20.43 -11.09 0.29
CA TYR A 493 -21.59 -10.97 1.20
C TYR A 493 -21.04 -10.99 2.61
N GLU A 494 -21.29 -9.93 3.37
CA GLU A 494 -20.72 -9.78 4.70
C GLU A 494 -21.77 -9.38 5.72
N PHE A 495 -21.76 -10.08 6.85
CA PHE A 495 -22.48 -9.70 8.06
C PHE A 495 -21.45 -9.42 9.14
N GLY A 496 -21.57 -8.27 9.83
CA GLY A 496 -20.60 -7.87 10.83
C GLY A 496 -21.26 -7.20 12.03
N ILE A 497 -20.51 -7.23 13.13
CA ILE A 497 -20.79 -6.51 14.35
C ILE A 497 -19.52 -5.74 14.72
N SER A 498 -19.61 -4.43 14.80
CA SER A 498 -18.54 -3.58 15.31
C SER A 498 -18.83 -3.18 16.74
N LEU A 499 -17.82 -3.34 17.60
CA LEU A 499 -17.87 -2.96 19.00
C LEU A 499 -16.72 -2.00 19.29
N SER A 500 -17.04 -0.85 19.86
CA SER A 500 -16.00 0.00 20.47
C SER A 500 -15.78 -0.50 21.89
N LEU A 501 -14.58 -0.99 22.18
CA LEU A 501 -14.19 -1.46 23.52
C LEU A 501 -13.66 -0.31 24.40
N ILE A 502 -13.96 0.91 24.04
CA ILE A 502 -13.47 2.13 24.70
C ILE A 502 -13.98 2.25 26.16
N HIS A 503 -15.05 1.53 26.50
CA HIS A 503 -15.72 1.61 27.81
C HIS A 503 -15.65 0.31 28.64
N ILE A 504 -14.70 -0.58 28.38
CA ILE A 504 -14.49 -1.79 29.19
C ILE A 504 -13.24 -1.63 30.07
#